data_b5c2a3d462b2b7352c2c780551237cbe
#
_entry.id   b5c2a3d462b2b7352c2c780551237cbe
#
_cell.length_a   1.000
_cell.length_b   1.000
_cell.length_c   1.000
_cell.angle_alpha   90.00
_cell.angle_beta   90.00
_cell.angle_gamma   90.00
#
_symmetry.space_group_name_H-M   'P 1'
#
loop_
_entity.id
_entity.type
_entity.pdbx_description
1 polymer ?
#
loop_
_entity_poly.entity_id
_entity_poly.type
_entity_poly.pdbx_seq_one_letter_code
_entity_poly.pdbx_strand_id
1 'polypeptide(L)'
;MNNKMKLNEVQKVTSIKEMLNLAVKEAGDKIAFEYKDENDKNKNIKVTYKEFVKDTEELGTAITEIGMQDKHIAIIGENSYKWLTVYLTVLKSTGVFVPIDKELNLKGIINVLKHSDSEVLFYSKKYEQWIPEIKKEVPKVKFFIGLNRKESEENVLSYDMFKETGKKALEILKKDLINQAKSIFM
;
A
#
# COMPACT_ATOMS: atom_id res chain seq x y z
N MET A 1 -4.22 -49.01 7.31
CA MET A 1 -3.05 -48.13 7.34
C MET A 1 -3.52 -46.68 7.52
N ASN A 2 -3.36 -46.15 8.75
CA ASN A 2 -3.76 -44.76 9.08
C ASN A 2 -2.69 -43.81 8.51
N ASN A 3 -2.96 -43.22 7.36
CA ASN A 3 -2.15 -42.15 6.82
C ASN A 3 -2.51 -40.86 7.59
N LYS A 4 -1.96 -40.68 8.80
CA LYS A 4 -2.03 -39.39 9.50
C LYS A 4 -1.26 -38.40 8.65
N MET A 5 -1.96 -37.50 7.94
CA MET A 5 -1.32 -36.30 7.36
C MET A 5 -0.56 -35.61 8.48
N LYS A 6 0.77 -35.54 8.34
CA LYS A 6 1.58 -34.69 9.22
C LYS A 6 1.08 -33.27 9.04
N LEU A 7 0.52 -32.68 10.08
CA LEU A 7 0.23 -31.27 10.13
C LEU A 7 1.59 -30.52 10.02
N ASN A 8 1.67 -29.55 9.11
CA ASN A 8 2.85 -28.70 9.05
C ASN A 8 2.98 -27.95 10.37
N GLU A 9 4.20 -27.85 10.88
CA GLU A 9 4.47 -26.98 12.02
C GLU A 9 4.15 -25.55 11.66
N VAL A 10 3.23 -24.94 12.41
CA VAL A 10 2.86 -23.52 12.20
C VAL A 10 3.91 -22.65 12.85
N GLN A 11 4.59 -21.85 12.05
CA GLN A 11 5.50 -20.83 12.56
C GLN A 11 4.69 -19.71 13.23
N LYS A 12 5.07 -19.36 14.45
CA LYS A 12 4.47 -18.23 15.17
C LYS A 12 5.03 -16.93 14.57
N VAL A 13 4.14 -16.05 14.12
CA VAL A 13 4.46 -14.70 13.69
C VAL A 13 3.78 -13.70 14.62
N THR A 14 4.45 -12.62 14.94
CA THR A 14 3.99 -11.60 15.91
C THR A 14 3.56 -10.30 15.26
N SER A 15 3.88 -10.12 13.97
CA SER A 15 3.56 -8.92 13.22
C SER A 15 3.36 -9.21 11.73
N ILE A 16 2.66 -8.32 11.04
CA ILE A 16 2.52 -8.36 9.57
C ILE A 16 3.90 -8.27 8.89
N LYS A 17 4.80 -7.45 9.43
CA LYS A 17 6.17 -7.34 8.92
C LYS A 17 6.90 -8.68 8.97
N GLU A 18 6.83 -9.38 10.09
CA GLU A 18 7.44 -10.70 10.26
C GLU A 18 6.81 -11.73 9.31
N MET A 19 5.47 -11.73 9.17
CA MET A 19 4.76 -12.59 8.24
C MET A 19 5.22 -12.39 6.79
N LEU A 20 5.35 -11.15 6.35
CA LEU A 20 5.80 -10.82 4.99
C LEU A 20 7.25 -11.22 4.76
N ASN A 21 8.13 -10.99 5.74
CA ASN A 21 9.54 -11.40 5.66
C ASN A 21 9.68 -12.93 5.58
N LEU A 22 8.87 -13.65 6.36
CA LEU A 22 8.83 -15.12 6.31
C LEU A 22 8.37 -15.62 4.95
N ALA A 23 7.32 -15.03 4.38
CA ALA A 23 6.83 -15.37 3.05
C ALA A 23 7.89 -15.17 1.96
N VAL A 24 8.68 -14.09 2.05
CA VAL A 24 9.82 -13.88 1.12
C VAL A 24 10.90 -14.93 1.32
N LYS A 25 11.23 -15.27 2.57
CA LYS A 25 12.25 -16.27 2.88
C LYS A 25 11.88 -17.66 2.35
N GLU A 26 10.62 -18.06 2.45
CA GLU A 26 10.15 -19.40 2.11
C GLU A 26 9.71 -19.53 0.63
N ALA A 27 9.20 -18.46 0.05
CA ALA A 27 8.55 -18.48 -1.26
C ALA A 27 8.84 -17.23 -2.11
N GLY A 28 9.92 -16.51 -1.88
CA GLY A 28 10.19 -15.20 -2.46
C GLY A 28 10.03 -15.12 -3.98
N ASP A 29 10.52 -16.12 -4.70
CA ASP A 29 10.47 -16.18 -6.16
C ASP A 29 9.18 -16.86 -6.71
N LYS A 30 8.29 -17.35 -5.82
CA LYS A 30 7.00 -17.89 -6.25
C LYS A 30 6.02 -16.78 -6.54
N ILE A 31 5.10 -17.04 -7.47
CA ILE A 31 4.01 -16.09 -7.80
C ILE A 31 3.07 -16.02 -6.61
N ALA A 32 2.89 -14.79 -6.09
CA ALA A 32 1.94 -14.47 -5.03
C ALA A 32 0.59 -14.01 -5.62
N PHE A 33 0.62 -13.25 -6.73
CA PHE A 33 -0.56 -12.70 -7.38
C PHE A 33 -0.47 -12.85 -8.90
N GLU A 34 -1.64 -13.10 -9.49
CA GLU A 34 -1.83 -13.02 -10.94
C GLU A 34 -3.14 -12.26 -11.21
N TYR A 35 -3.07 -11.22 -12.03
CA TYR A 35 -4.22 -10.38 -12.37
C TYR A 35 -4.10 -9.82 -13.78
N LYS A 36 -5.21 -9.34 -14.33
CA LYS A 36 -5.23 -8.72 -15.66
C LYS A 36 -4.62 -7.33 -15.62
N ASP A 37 -3.84 -7.00 -16.65
CA ASP A 37 -3.34 -5.65 -16.86
C ASP A 37 -4.52 -4.67 -17.07
N GLU A 38 -4.47 -3.51 -16.43
CA GLU A 38 -5.52 -2.49 -16.54
C GLU A 38 -5.61 -1.89 -17.96
N ASN A 39 -4.50 -1.86 -18.71
CA ASN A 39 -4.41 -1.28 -20.05
C ASN A 39 -4.53 -2.33 -21.15
N ASP A 40 -4.25 -3.60 -20.87
CA ASP A 40 -4.33 -4.73 -21.82
C ASP A 40 -4.93 -5.97 -21.15
N LYS A 41 -6.24 -6.16 -21.31
CA LYS A 41 -6.97 -7.29 -20.72
C LYS A 41 -6.52 -8.67 -21.20
N ASN A 42 -5.74 -8.75 -22.28
CA ASN A 42 -5.16 -10.00 -22.76
C ASN A 42 -3.86 -10.36 -22.05
N LYS A 43 -3.26 -9.41 -21.34
CA LYS A 43 -2.01 -9.60 -20.60
C LYS A 43 -2.29 -9.89 -19.13
N ASN A 44 -1.69 -10.96 -18.62
CA ASN A 44 -1.64 -11.26 -17.20
C ASN A 44 -0.36 -10.68 -16.60
N ILE A 45 -0.50 -10.00 -15.48
CA ILE A 45 0.62 -9.56 -14.66
C ILE A 45 0.81 -10.59 -13.56
N LYS A 46 2.04 -11.06 -13.39
CA LYS A 46 2.43 -11.97 -12.32
C LYS A 46 3.38 -11.26 -11.40
N VAL A 47 3.12 -11.34 -10.10
CA VAL A 47 3.92 -10.70 -9.05
C VAL A 47 4.35 -11.77 -8.05
N THR A 48 5.64 -11.85 -7.79
CA THR A 48 6.21 -12.75 -6.79
C THR A 48 6.03 -12.20 -5.37
N TYR A 49 6.19 -13.04 -4.35
CA TYR A 49 6.20 -12.57 -2.94
C TYR A 49 7.25 -11.49 -2.70
N LYS A 50 8.44 -11.64 -3.28
CA LYS A 50 9.53 -10.68 -3.15
C LYS A 50 9.20 -9.33 -3.77
N GLU A 51 8.61 -9.32 -4.96
CA GLU A 51 8.16 -8.09 -5.64
C GLU A 51 7.04 -7.41 -4.85
N PHE A 52 6.07 -8.19 -4.35
CA PHE A 52 4.99 -7.66 -3.54
C PHE A 52 5.49 -6.98 -2.26
N VAL A 53 6.40 -7.63 -1.53
CA VAL A 53 6.98 -7.04 -0.31
C VAL A 53 7.77 -5.78 -0.64
N LYS A 54 8.53 -5.78 -1.73
CA LYS A 54 9.22 -4.59 -2.24
C LYS A 54 8.23 -3.46 -2.54
N ASP A 55 7.11 -3.75 -3.20
CA ASP A 55 6.06 -2.76 -3.48
C ASP A 55 5.48 -2.14 -2.20
N THR A 56 5.31 -2.95 -1.14
CA THR A 56 4.88 -2.43 0.17
C THR A 56 5.95 -1.55 0.84
N GLU A 57 7.23 -1.81 0.61
CA GLU A 57 8.34 -0.99 1.14
C GLU A 57 8.41 0.36 0.42
N GLU A 58 8.33 0.34 -0.91
CA GLU A 58 8.33 1.55 -1.73
C GLU A 58 7.14 2.46 -1.37
N LEU A 59 5.94 1.89 -1.25
CA LEU A 59 4.74 2.66 -0.89
C LEU A 59 4.83 3.19 0.55
N GLY A 60 5.31 2.39 1.50
CA GLY A 60 5.50 2.82 2.88
C GLY A 60 6.50 3.96 3.01
N THR A 61 7.60 3.91 2.24
CA THR A 61 8.57 5.00 2.17
C THR A 61 7.94 6.27 1.60
N ALA A 62 7.12 6.18 0.53
CA ALA A 62 6.42 7.34 -0.01
C ALA A 62 5.46 7.98 1.02
N ILE A 63 4.74 7.16 1.79
CA ILE A 63 3.87 7.65 2.88
C ILE A 63 4.70 8.37 3.96
N THR A 64 5.87 7.86 4.28
CA THR A 64 6.79 8.48 5.25
C THR A 64 7.35 9.81 4.74
N GLU A 65 7.75 9.89 3.47
CA GLU A 65 8.27 11.10 2.84
C GLU A 65 7.30 12.29 2.86
N ILE A 66 5.99 12.03 2.78
CA ILE A 66 4.98 13.08 2.92
C ILE A 66 4.55 13.33 4.38
N GLY A 67 5.25 12.74 5.36
CA GLY A 67 4.96 12.91 6.79
C GLY A 67 3.66 12.28 7.28
N MET A 68 3.15 11.26 6.58
CA MET A 68 1.89 10.59 6.91
C MET A 68 2.08 9.22 7.59
N GLN A 69 3.29 8.88 8.05
CA GLN A 69 3.49 7.75 8.95
C GLN A 69 2.69 7.95 10.25
N ASP A 70 2.22 6.85 10.82
CA ASP A 70 1.42 6.82 12.06
C ASP A 70 0.07 7.59 11.99
N LYS A 71 -0.37 7.93 10.76
CA LYS A 71 -1.66 8.59 10.52
C LYS A 71 -2.75 7.59 10.16
N HIS A 72 -4.00 8.05 10.19
CA HIS A 72 -5.15 7.28 9.72
C HIS A 72 -5.23 7.38 8.19
N ILE A 73 -5.09 6.25 7.54
CA ILE A 73 -5.02 6.12 6.08
C ILE A 73 -6.25 5.34 5.61
N ALA A 74 -7.15 6.05 4.95
CA ALA A 74 -8.37 5.48 4.41
C ALA A 74 -8.18 4.96 2.99
N ILE A 75 -8.97 3.95 2.64
CA ILE A 75 -9.07 3.46 1.27
C ILE A 75 -10.51 3.11 0.91
N ILE A 76 -10.91 3.49 -0.30
CA ILE A 76 -12.17 3.09 -0.91
C ILE A 76 -11.95 2.62 -2.34
N GLY A 77 -12.44 1.44 -2.67
CA GLY A 77 -12.28 0.88 -4.01
C GLY A 77 -12.60 -0.60 -4.10
N GLU A 78 -12.58 -1.10 -5.32
CA GLU A 78 -12.69 -2.51 -5.62
C GLU A 78 -11.42 -3.25 -5.20
N ASN A 79 -11.58 -4.53 -4.84
CA ASN A 79 -10.45 -5.41 -4.54
C ASN A 79 -9.51 -5.48 -5.75
N SER A 80 -8.26 -5.11 -5.53
CA SER A 80 -7.22 -5.09 -6.56
C SER A 80 -5.85 -5.31 -5.93
N TYR A 81 -4.85 -5.59 -6.77
CA TYR A 81 -3.47 -5.68 -6.31
C TYR A 81 -3.02 -4.41 -5.57
N LYS A 82 -3.32 -3.22 -6.11
CA LYS A 82 -2.98 -1.94 -5.49
C LYS A 82 -3.70 -1.75 -4.15
N TRP A 83 -4.98 -2.13 -4.07
CA TRP A 83 -5.75 -2.08 -2.82
C TRP A 83 -5.09 -2.92 -1.72
N LEU A 84 -4.71 -4.15 -2.06
CA LEU A 84 -4.06 -5.05 -1.10
C LEU A 84 -2.64 -4.56 -0.73
N THR A 85 -1.91 -3.96 -1.67
CA THR A 85 -0.61 -3.35 -1.40
C THR A 85 -0.75 -2.22 -0.37
N VAL A 86 -1.74 -1.31 -0.53
CA VAL A 86 -2.03 -0.26 0.47
C VAL A 86 -2.37 -0.88 1.82
N TYR A 87 -3.26 -1.87 1.85
CA TYR A 87 -3.68 -2.55 3.09
C TYR A 87 -2.50 -3.08 3.89
N LEU A 88 -1.65 -3.91 3.27
CA LEU A 88 -0.51 -4.51 3.97
C LEU A 88 0.61 -3.51 4.24
N THR A 89 0.76 -2.48 3.41
CA THR A 89 1.70 -1.38 3.69
C THR A 89 1.34 -0.67 4.99
N VAL A 90 0.08 -0.27 5.14
CA VAL A 90 -0.36 0.45 6.35
C VAL A 90 -0.27 -0.44 7.59
N LEU A 91 -0.72 -1.69 7.51
CA LEU A 91 -0.66 -2.65 8.63
C LEU A 91 0.78 -3.04 9.02
N LYS A 92 1.73 -2.92 8.12
CA LYS A 92 3.15 -3.22 8.36
C LYS A 92 3.84 -2.17 9.23
N SER A 93 3.18 -1.11 9.64
CA SER A 93 3.64 -0.04 10.56
C SER A 93 3.78 1.36 9.96
N THR A 94 2.93 1.69 8.97
CA THR A 94 2.89 3.06 8.42
C THR A 94 1.62 3.83 8.79
N GLY A 95 0.80 3.31 9.71
CA GLY A 95 -0.38 4.03 10.20
C GLY A 95 -1.54 3.15 10.63
N VAL A 96 -2.71 3.76 10.77
CA VAL A 96 -3.98 3.09 11.08
C VAL A 96 -4.77 2.92 9.80
N PHE A 97 -5.07 1.69 9.44
CA PHE A 97 -5.82 1.37 8.23
C PHE A 97 -7.33 1.54 8.41
N VAL A 98 -7.96 2.32 7.54
CA VAL A 98 -9.39 2.62 7.55
C VAL A 98 -10.04 2.16 6.24
N PRO A 99 -10.56 0.93 6.16
CA PRO A 99 -11.28 0.47 4.98
C PRO A 99 -12.67 1.12 4.95
N ILE A 100 -13.02 1.69 3.81
CA ILE A 100 -14.35 2.28 3.56
C ILE A 100 -15.13 1.33 2.66
N ASP A 101 -16.36 1.01 3.05
CA ASP A 101 -17.24 0.17 2.25
C ASP A 101 -17.54 0.84 0.90
N LYS A 102 -17.25 0.12 -0.18
CA LYS A 102 -17.42 0.56 -1.56
C LYS A 102 -18.90 0.81 -1.98
N GLU A 103 -19.85 0.31 -1.18
CA GLU A 103 -21.28 0.51 -1.43
C GLU A 103 -21.82 1.81 -0.80
N LEU A 104 -21.02 2.52 -0.01
CA LEU A 104 -21.41 3.80 0.59
C LEU A 104 -21.57 4.88 -0.48
N ASN A 105 -22.58 5.72 -0.29
CA ASN A 105 -22.74 6.97 -1.03
C ASN A 105 -21.76 8.04 -0.51
N LEU A 106 -21.67 9.16 -1.21
CA LEU A 106 -20.77 10.27 -0.87
C LEU A 106 -20.92 10.73 0.59
N LYS A 107 -22.16 10.88 1.08
CA LYS A 107 -22.40 11.31 2.47
C LYS A 107 -21.87 10.29 3.49
N GLY A 108 -22.06 9.00 3.22
CA GLY A 108 -21.52 7.92 4.05
C GLY A 108 -19.99 7.93 4.09
N ILE A 109 -19.34 8.12 2.94
CA ILE A 109 -17.88 8.22 2.85
C ILE A 109 -17.35 9.41 3.64
N ILE A 110 -17.95 10.59 3.48
CA ILE A 110 -17.60 11.81 4.23
C ILE A 110 -17.72 11.57 5.74
N ASN A 111 -18.80 10.91 6.18
CA ASN A 111 -18.99 10.58 7.58
C ASN A 111 -17.90 9.66 8.13
N VAL A 112 -17.54 8.59 7.39
CA VAL A 112 -16.45 7.68 7.80
C VAL A 112 -15.13 8.42 7.89
N LEU A 113 -14.79 9.26 6.90
CA LEU A 113 -13.55 10.03 6.90
C LEU A 113 -13.46 11.02 8.08
N LYS A 114 -14.58 11.69 8.41
CA LYS A 114 -14.66 12.59 9.58
C LYS A 114 -14.51 11.83 10.90
N HIS A 115 -15.21 10.70 11.06
CA HIS A 115 -15.18 9.92 12.30
C HIS A 115 -13.86 9.16 12.51
N SER A 116 -13.24 8.71 11.43
CA SER A 116 -11.95 8.02 11.51
C SER A 116 -10.76 8.95 11.62
N ASP A 117 -10.97 10.26 11.55
CA ASP A 117 -9.88 11.23 11.55
C ASP A 117 -8.83 11.00 10.45
N SER A 118 -9.24 10.45 9.31
CA SER A 118 -8.32 10.11 8.22
C SER A 118 -7.64 11.34 7.63
N GLU A 119 -6.34 11.23 7.40
CA GLU A 119 -5.51 12.29 6.81
C GLU A 119 -5.08 11.99 5.36
N VAL A 120 -5.20 10.71 4.93
CA VAL A 120 -4.92 10.25 3.57
C VAL A 120 -6.10 9.41 3.08
N LEU A 121 -6.48 9.59 1.81
CA LEU A 121 -7.49 8.77 1.14
C LEU A 121 -6.92 8.17 -0.14
N PHE A 122 -6.79 6.85 -0.18
CA PHE A 122 -6.63 6.10 -1.42
C PHE A 122 -7.99 5.78 -2.02
N TYR A 123 -8.14 5.92 -3.34
CA TYR A 123 -9.44 5.72 -3.98
C TYR A 123 -9.31 5.13 -5.40
N SER A 124 -10.28 4.31 -5.81
CA SER A 124 -10.37 3.84 -7.20
C SER A 124 -11.07 4.86 -8.10
N LYS A 125 -10.93 4.69 -9.42
CA LYS A 125 -11.44 5.62 -10.45
C LYS A 125 -12.92 5.97 -10.28
N LYS A 126 -13.75 5.06 -9.78
CA LYS A 126 -15.19 5.25 -9.54
C LYS A 126 -15.47 6.49 -8.66
N TYR A 127 -14.57 6.81 -7.73
CA TYR A 127 -14.74 7.86 -6.73
C TYR A 127 -14.06 9.19 -7.10
N GLU A 128 -13.35 9.26 -8.22
CA GLU A 128 -12.64 10.45 -8.70
C GLU A 128 -13.55 11.69 -8.72
N GLN A 129 -14.78 11.54 -9.20
CA GLN A 129 -15.76 12.62 -9.29
C GLN A 129 -16.18 13.22 -7.93
N TRP A 130 -15.96 12.51 -6.83
CA TRP A 130 -16.34 12.95 -5.49
C TRP A 130 -15.21 13.63 -4.73
N ILE A 131 -13.98 13.57 -5.24
CA ILE A 131 -12.81 14.14 -4.58
C ILE A 131 -12.94 15.64 -4.31
N PRO A 132 -13.45 16.49 -5.24
CA PRO A 132 -13.63 17.91 -4.96
C PRO A 132 -14.55 18.20 -3.76
N GLU A 133 -15.66 17.45 -3.63
CA GLU A 133 -16.58 17.63 -2.50
C GLU A 133 -15.99 17.07 -1.20
N ILE A 134 -15.29 15.93 -1.25
CA ILE A 134 -14.61 15.37 -0.08
C ILE A 134 -13.54 16.35 0.43
N LYS A 135 -12.75 16.97 -0.45
CA LYS A 135 -11.76 18.00 -0.08
C LYS A 135 -12.40 19.15 0.68
N LYS A 136 -13.55 19.61 0.23
CA LYS A 136 -14.30 20.72 0.86
C LYS A 136 -14.84 20.32 2.23
N GLU A 137 -15.46 19.13 2.32
CA GLU A 137 -16.18 18.67 3.51
C GLU A 137 -15.27 18.06 4.59
N VAL A 138 -14.09 17.56 4.20
CA VAL A 138 -13.14 16.87 5.10
C VAL A 138 -11.73 17.46 4.92
N PRO A 139 -11.49 18.72 5.34
CA PRO A 139 -10.19 19.39 5.16
C PRO A 139 -9.04 18.71 5.93
N LYS A 140 -9.36 17.76 6.82
CA LYS A 140 -8.36 16.95 7.51
C LYS A 140 -7.65 15.97 6.57
N VAL A 141 -8.31 15.52 5.51
CA VAL A 141 -7.67 14.71 4.46
C VAL A 141 -6.75 15.59 3.63
N LYS A 142 -5.45 15.42 3.80
CA LYS A 142 -4.40 16.23 3.17
C LYS A 142 -3.98 15.70 1.81
N PHE A 143 -4.01 14.37 1.63
CA PHE A 143 -3.57 13.71 0.40
C PHE A 143 -4.64 12.75 -0.12
N PHE A 144 -4.84 12.81 -1.42
CA PHE A 144 -5.76 11.96 -2.16
C PHE A 144 -4.95 11.19 -3.20
N ILE A 145 -4.99 9.84 -3.16
CA ILE A 145 -4.14 9.02 -4.03
C ILE A 145 -5.04 8.10 -4.85
N GLY A 146 -5.15 8.43 -6.15
CA GLY A 146 -5.96 7.67 -7.09
C GLY A 146 -5.24 6.41 -7.57
N LEU A 147 -5.80 5.22 -7.29
CA LEU A 147 -5.22 3.92 -7.65
C LEU A 147 -5.07 3.76 -9.17
N ASN A 148 -5.95 4.38 -9.95
CA ASN A 148 -5.97 4.30 -11.42
C ASN A 148 -5.63 5.64 -12.10
N ARG A 149 -5.31 6.67 -11.34
CA ARG A 149 -4.96 8.00 -11.84
C ARG A 149 -3.60 7.97 -12.53
N LYS A 150 -3.48 8.68 -13.65
CA LYS A 150 -2.23 8.72 -14.44
C LYS A 150 -1.36 9.92 -14.12
N GLU A 151 -1.96 11.04 -13.71
CA GLU A 151 -1.29 12.30 -13.45
C GLU A 151 -1.43 12.69 -11.98
N SER A 152 -0.49 13.51 -11.50
CA SER A 152 -0.52 14.07 -10.16
C SER A 152 -0.70 15.57 -10.24
N GLU A 153 -1.54 16.12 -9.36
CA GLU A 153 -1.79 17.55 -9.21
C GLU A 153 -1.76 17.87 -7.72
N GLU A 154 -0.92 18.81 -7.31
CA GLU A 154 -0.84 19.29 -5.93
C GLU A 154 -0.92 18.14 -4.89
N ASN A 155 -2.08 17.98 -4.24
CA ASN A 155 -2.33 16.94 -3.24
C ASN A 155 -3.27 15.81 -3.73
N VAL A 156 -3.53 15.71 -5.04
CA VAL A 156 -4.24 14.60 -5.69
C VAL A 156 -3.26 13.83 -6.57
N LEU A 157 -2.76 12.74 -6.06
CA LEU A 157 -1.60 12.04 -6.60
C LEU A 157 -2.00 10.78 -7.38
N SER A 158 -1.20 10.44 -8.39
CA SER A 158 -1.23 9.12 -9.02
C SER A 158 -0.55 8.11 -8.10
N TYR A 159 -1.18 6.95 -7.86
CA TYR A 159 -0.60 5.87 -7.08
C TYR A 159 0.78 5.44 -7.62
N ASP A 160 0.88 5.24 -8.92
CA ASP A 160 2.12 4.73 -9.54
C ASP A 160 3.26 5.76 -9.42
N MET A 161 2.97 7.05 -9.65
CA MET A 161 3.94 8.13 -9.46
C MET A 161 4.32 8.30 -7.99
N PHE A 162 3.36 8.19 -7.08
CA PHE A 162 3.58 8.29 -5.64
C PHE A 162 4.47 7.14 -5.13
N LYS A 163 4.20 5.90 -5.52
CA LYS A 163 5.06 4.76 -5.19
C LYS A 163 6.48 4.93 -5.72
N GLU A 164 6.63 5.45 -6.95
CA GLU A 164 7.95 5.71 -7.55
C GLU A 164 8.78 6.75 -6.76
N THR A 165 8.15 7.74 -6.11
CA THR A 165 8.89 8.65 -5.21
C THR A 165 9.49 7.91 -4.02
N GLY A 166 8.73 7.01 -3.40
CA GLY A 166 9.22 6.18 -2.30
C GLY A 166 10.33 5.22 -2.73
N LYS A 167 10.24 4.65 -3.93
CA LYS A 167 11.32 3.83 -4.49
C LYS A 167 12.62 4.62 -4.61
N LYS A 168 12.58 5.83 -5.16
CA LYS A 168 13.75 6.70 -5.30
C LYS A 168 14.35 7.06 -3.93
N ALA A 169 13.51 7.45 -2.97
CA ALA A 169 13.94 7.73 -1.60
C ALA A 169 14.61 6.51 -0.95
N LEU A 170 14.03 5.33 -1.10
CA LEU A 170 14.59 4.07 -0.57
C LEU A 170 15.95 3.73 -1.19
N GLU A 171 16.16 3.99 -2.48
CA GLU A 171 17.45 3.79 -3.16
C GLU A 171 18.53 4.73 -2.64
N ILE A 172 18.18 5.99 -2.35
CA ILE A 172 19.10 6.98 -1.74
C ILE A 172 19.51 6.51 -0.35
N LEU A 173 18.54 6.17 0.51
CA LEU A 173 18.80 5.68 1.87
C LEU A 173 19.71 4.46 1.89
N LYS A 174 19.52 3.50 0.98
CA LYS A 174 20.39 2.32 0.87
C LYS A 174 21.82 2.68 0.48
N LYS A 175 22.03 3.63 -0.43
CA LYS A 175 23.37 4.10 -0.82
C LYS A 175 24.08 4.78 0.34
N ASP A 176 23.38 5.63 1.09
CA ASP A 176 23.94 6.34 2.23
C ASP A 176 24.36 5.39 3.35
N LEU A 177 23.54 4.38 3.67
CA LEU A 177 23.88 3.36 4.64
C LEU A 177 25.12 2.55 4.24
N ILE A 178 25.24 2.19 2.95
CA ILE A 178 26.42 1.49 2.44
C ILE A 178 27.69 2.37 2.56
N ASN A 179 27.59 3.66 2.24
CA ASN A 179 28.71 4.59 2.32
C ASN A 179 29.15 4.81 3.79
N GLN A 180 28.20 4.96 4.71
CA GLN A 180 28.49 5.06 6.14
C GLN A 180 29.17 3.79 6.67
N ALA A 181 28.64 2.60 6.30
CA ALA A 181 29.27 1.34 6.70
C ALA A 181 30.72 1.24 6.20
N LYS A 182 31.03 1.62 4.97
CA LYS A 182 32.39 1.63 4.43
C LYS A 182 33.32 2.58 5.18
N SER A 183 32.81 3.75 5.62
CA SER A 183 33.64 4.73 6.36
C SER A 183 33.99 4.30 7.79
N ILE A 184 33.28 3.34 8.36
CA ILE A 184 33.56 2.79 9.71
C ILE A 184 34.68 1.74 9.65
N PHE A 185 34.87 1.08 8.50
CA PHE A 185 35.84 -0.01 8.32
C PHE A 185 37.14 0.43 7.59
N MET A 186 37.28 1.70 7.27
CA MET A 186 38.55 2.32 6.79
C MET A 186 39.21 3.13 7.89
#